data_06f7c531382eebfb7b530a24179b9dab
#
_entry.id   06f7c531382eebfb7b530a24179b9dab
#
_cell.length_a   1.000
_cell.length_b   1.000
_cell.length_c   1.000
_cell.angle_alpha   90.00
_cell.angle_beta   90.00
_cell.angle_gamma   90.00
#
_symmetry.space_group_name_H-M   'P 1'
#
loop_
_entity.id
_entity.type
_entity.pdbx_description
1 polymer ?
#
loop_
_entity_poly.entity_id
_entity_poly.type
_entity_poly.pdbx_seq_one_letter_code
_entity_poly.pdbx_strand_id
1 'polypeptide(L)'
;MTLSVVVAGGGTAGHIEPAMALADAVRRLRPDATVTALGTEKGLDTRLIPARGYPLELIPPVPLPRRPSADLVRLPTKVWSAVSAVRDVLRRTDADVVVGFGGYVALPAYLAARGRTPIVVHEANARAGLANKVGARFAARVAAAVPGSGLPHAEVLGIPLRQSVTTLDREALRPAARGRFGLPADGPVLLVFGGSQGARSLNSAVAAALPGLAEAGIAVLHAHGASGTPADPAPGAAPDLYRPLPYIEDMHLAYAAADAVLCRTRS
;
A
#
# COMPACT_ATOMS: atom_id res chain seq x y z
N MET A 1 5.92 0.25 -30.83
CA MET A 1 4.75 -0.25 -30.05
C MET A 1 4.77 0.42 -28.69
N THR A 2 3.67 0.97 -28.27
CA THR A 2 3.49 1.60 -26.94
C THR A 2 3.37 0.49 -25.89
N LEU A 3 4.17 0.54 -24.83
CA LEU A 3 4.13 -0.44 -23.76
C LEU A 3 2.81 -0.31 -22.96
N SER A 4 2.06 -1.40 -22.84
CA SER A 4 0.84 -1.49 -22.04
C SER A 4 1.02 -2.40 -20.83
N VAL A 5 0.90 -1.82 -19.64
CA VAL A 5 1.12 -2.51 -18.37
C VAL A 5 -0.17 -2.57 -17.57
N VAL A 6 -0.56 -3.76 -17.13
CA VAL A 6 -1.66 -3.93 -16.16
C VAL A 6 -1.08 -4.25 -14.79
N VAL A 7 -1.40 -3.42 -13.78
CA VAL A 7 -0.96 -3.63 -12.41
C VAL A 7 -2.09 -4.17 -11.52
N ALA A 8 -1.81 -5.21 -10.76
CA ALA A 8 -2.75 -5.91 -9.89
C ALA A 8 -2.27 -5.88 -8.43
N GLY A 9 -2.63 -4.81 -7.72
CA GLY A 9 -2.28 -4.63 -6.31
C GLY A 9 -3.38 -3.88 -5.60
N GLY A 10 -4.39 -4.59 -5.07
CA GLY A 10 -5.62 -3.98 -4.58
C GLY A 10 -6.00 -4.35 -3.15
N GLY A 11 -7.03 -3.65 -2.65
CA GLY A 11 -7.70 -3.87 -1.37
C GLY A 11 -7.08 -3.11 -0.20
N THR A 12 -5.77 -3.02 -0.08
CA THR A 12 -5.07 -2.32 1.02
C THR A 12 -3.92 -1.47 0.50
N ALA A 13 -3.58 -0.41 1.24
CA ALA A 13 -2.45 0.46 0.89
C ALA A 13 -1.13 -0.32 0.69
N GLY A 14 -0.91 -1.39 1.46
CA GLY A 14 0.30 -2.22 1.34
C GLY A 14 0.47 -2.93 0.00
N HIS A 15 -0.60 -3.11 -0.80
CA HIS A 15 -0.51 -3.64 -2.16
C HIS A 15 -0.64 -2.52 -3.21
N ILE A 16 -1.48 -1.50 -2.93
CA ILE A 16 -1.73 -0.39 -3.86
C ILE A 16 -0.49 0.48 -4.01
N GLU A 17 0.15 0.84 -2.89
CA GLU A 17 1.28 1.77 -2.92
C GLU A 17 2.48 1.28 -3.74
N PRO A 18 2.96 0.03 -3.56
CA PRO A 18 4.03 -0.50 -4.43
C PRO A 18 3.61 -0.60 -5.89
N ALA A 19 2.34 -0.97 -6.16
CA ALA A 19 1.82 -1.03 -7.53
C ALA A 19 1.83 0.35 -8.20
N MET A 20 1.40 1.40 -7.48
CA MET A 20 1.42 2.76 -7.98
C MET A 20 2.83 3.33 -8.08
N ALA A 21 3.74 2.97 -7.17
CA ALA A 21 5.14 3.37 -7.27
C ALA A 21 5.82 2.76 -8.52
N LEU A 22 5.50 1.51 -8.85
CA LEU A 22 5.91 0.90 -10.11
C LEU A 22 5.30 1.63 -11.31
N ALA A 23 4.00 1.92 -11.27
CA ALA A 23 3.31 2.66 -12.33
C ALA A 23 3.96 4.02 -12.62
N ASP A 24 4.29 4.78 -11.56
CA ASP A 24 5.02 6.04 -11.67
C ASP A 24 6.41 5.85 -12.31
N ALA A 25 7.12 4.79 -11.92
CA ALA A 25 8.44 4.48 -12.48
C ALA A 25 8.36 4.09 -13.96
N VAL A 26 7.36 3.30 -14.35
CA VAL A 26 7.10 2.95 -15.76
C VAL A 26 6.83 4.20 -16.56
N ARG A 27 5.91 5.07 -16.12
CA ARG A 27 5.56 6.31 -16.83
C ARG A 27 6.74 7.28 -16.94
N ARG A 28 7.64 7.31 -15.93
CA ARG A 28 8.85 8.14 -15.97
C ARG A 28 9.89 7.61 -16.96
N LEU A 29 10.08 6.28 -17.02
CA LEU A 29 11.07 5.64 -17.90
C LEU A 29 10.56 5.49 -19.33
N ARG A 30 9.26 5.36 -19.50
CA ARG A 30 8.57 5.21 -20.77
C ARG A 30 7.33 6.12 -20.79
N PRO A 31 7.49 7.42 -21.11
CA PRO A 31 6.38 8.39 -21.11
C PRO A 31 5.24 8.02 -22.05
N ASP A 32 5.50 7.23 -23.07
CA ASP A 32 4.55 6.67 -24.02
C ASP A 32 3.76 5.47 -23.46
N ALA A 33 4.22 4.86 -22.36
CA ALA A 33 3.57 3.67 -21.80
C ALA A 33 2.18 3.99 -21.22
N THR A 34 1.26 3.06 -21.41
CA THR A 34 -0.04 3.06 -20.73
C THR A 34 0.01 2.12 -19.52
N VAL A 35 -0.52 2.59 -18.40
CA VAL A 35 -0.63 1.77 -17.18
C VAL A 35 -2.06 1.78 -16.71
N THR A 36 -2.66 0.59 -16.60
CA THR A 36 -4.02 0.37 -16.09
C THR A 36 -3.96 -0.43 -14.80
N ALA A 37 -4.65 0.02 -13.77
CA ALA A 37 -4.70 -0.68 -12.49
C ALA A 37 -5.99 -1.51 -12.35
N LEU A 38 -5.86 -2.71 -11.79
CA LEU A 38 -7.01 -3.52 -11.36
C LEU A 38 -7.31 -3.23 -9.89
N GLY A 39 -8.59 -3.06 -9.58
CA GLY A 39 -9.07 -2.87 -8.21
C GLY A 39 -10.44 -3.47 -7.98
N THR A 40 -10.98 -3.25 -6.80
CA THR A 40 -12.33 -3.66 -6.40
C THR A 40 -13.13 -2.45 -5.93
N GLU A 41 -14.45 -2.53 -5.97
CA GLU A 41 -15.32 -1.45 -5.48
C GLU A 41 -15.13 -1.16 -3.98
N LYS A 42 -14.70 -2.17 -3.23
CA LYS A 42 -14.50 -2.09 -1.78
C LYS A 42 -13.02 -1.92 -1.44
N GLY A 43 -12.73 -1.01 -0.53
CA GLY A 43 -11.37 -0.76 -0.07
C GLY A 43 -10.83 0.61 -0.50
N LEU A 44 -9.50 0.71 -0.60
CA LEU A 44 -8.83 1.97 -0.91
C LEU A 44 -8.60 2.17 -2.42
N ASP A 45 -8.93 1.18 -3.25
CA ASP A 45 -8.63 1.16 -4.68
C ASP A 45 -9.25 2.36 -5.40
N THR A 46 -10.57 2.59 -5.17
CA THR A 46 -11.35 3.65 -5.81
C THR A 46 -10.93 5.07 -5.40
N ARG A 47 -10.23 5.21 -4.30
CA ARG A 47 -9.71 6.50 -3.83
C ARG A 47 -8.26 6.72 -4.24
N LEU A 48 -7.37 5.76 -3.93
CA LEU A 48 -5.92 5.96 -4.07
C LEU A 48 -5.44 5.88 -5.52
N ILE A 49 -6.04 5.01 -6.35
CA ILE A 49 -5.59 4.80 -7.72
C ILE A 49 -5.94 6.00 -8.62
N PRO A 50 -7.23 6.46 -8.68
CA PRO A 50 -7.58 7.65 -9.47
C PRO A 50 -6.90 8.93 -8.99
N ALA A 51 -6.69 9.09 -7.68
CA ALA A 51 -5.96 10.23 -7.12
C ALA A 51 -4.49 10.32 -7.62
N ARG A 52 -3.93 9.20 -8.13
CA ARG A 52 -2.60 9.12 -8.74
C ARG A 52 -2.65 9.29 -10.28
N GLY A 53 -3.83 9.55 -10.85
CA GLY A 53 -4.02 9.76 -12.28
C GLY A 53 -3.88 8.50 -13.14
N TYR A 54 -4.20 7.32 -12.57
CA TYR A 54 -4.22 6.05 -13.29
C TYR A 54 -5.65 5.56 -13.54
N PRO A 55 -5.91 5.02 -14.75
CA PRO A 55 -7.15 4.30 -15.02
C PRO A 55 -7.32 3.12 -14.06
N LEU A 56 -8.53 2.99 -13.50
CA LEU A 56 -8.91 1.91 -12.60
C LEU A 56 -10.00 1.05 -13.25
N GLU A 57 -9.71 -0.21 -13.46
CA GLU A 57 -10.64 -1.24 -13.89
C GLU A 57 -11.12 -2.05 -12.70
N LEU A 58 -12.42 -2.01 -12.45
CA LEU A 58 -13.02 -2.71 -11.31
C LEU A 58 -13.37 -4.13 -11.69
N ILE A 59 -12.92 -5.08 -10.88
CA ILE A 59 -13.23 -6.50 -11.04
C ILE A 59 -13.90 -7.05 -9.78
N PRO A 60 -14.69 -8.15 -9.89
CA PRO A 60 -15.26 -8.80 -8.72
C PRO A 60 -14.16 -9.23 -7.73
N PRO A 61 -14.29 -8.92 -6.43
CA PRO A 61 -13.29 -9.33 -5.43
C PRO A 61 -13.31 -10.84 -5.23
N VAL A 62 -12.11 -11.45 -5.17
CA VAL A 62 -11.92 -12.87 -4.83
C VAL A 62 -11.24 -12.97 -3.47
N PRO A 63 -12.00 -12.87 -2.35
CA PRO A 63 -11.45 -13.07 -1.03
C PRO A 63 -11.10 -14.55 -0.85
N LEU A 64 -9.80 -14.83 -0.66
CA LEU A 64 -9.35 -16.19 -0.36
C LEU A 64 -9.62 -16.48 1.13
N PRO A 65 -10.50 -17.43 1.47
CA PRO A 65 -10.81 -17.76 2.85
C PRO A 65 -9.57 -18.27 3.58
N ARG A 66 -9.32 -17.75 4.78
CA ARG A 66 -8.23 -18.22 5.65
C ARG A 66 -8.61 -19.44 6.45
N ARG A 67 -9.91 -19.78 6.52
CA ARG A 67 -10.49 -20.93 7.21
C ARG A 67 -11.56 -21.56 6.33
N PRO A 68 -11.83 -22.86 6.44
CA PRO A 68 -12.95 -23.50 5.78
C PRO A 68 -14.27 -22.80 6.12
N SER A 69 -15.04 -22.41 5.11
CA SER A 69 -16.35 -21.77 5.25
C SER A 69 -17.24 -22.14 4.07
N ALA A 70 -18.56 -21.95 4.19
CA ALA A 70 -19.52 -22.17 3.11
C ALA A 70 -19.22 -21.34 1.85
N ASP A 71 -18.46 -20.24 1.99
CA ASP A 71 -18.01 -19.42 0.85
C ASP A 71 -17.07 -20.17 -0.11
N LEU A 72 -16.43 -21.26 0.34
CA LEU A 72 -15.59 -22.10 -0.53
C LEU A 72 -16.39 -22.72 -1.68
N VAL A 73 -17.67 -23.05 -1.46
CA VAL A 73 -18.54 -23.63 -2.52
C VAL A 73 -18.78 -22.63 -3.66
N ARG A 74 -18.86 -21.33 -3.34
CA ARG A 74 -19.07 -20.24 -4.32
C ARG A 74 -17.76 -19.67 -4.87
N LEU A 75 -16.63 -20.10 -4.34
CA LEU A 75 -15.31 -19.57 -4.76
C LEU A 75 -15.02 -19.82 -6.24
N PRO A 76 -15.29 -21.01 -6.83
CA PRO A 76 -15.01 -21.24 -8.26
C PRO A 76 -15.75 -20.27 -9.18
N THR A 77 -17.03 -20.00 -8.93
CA THR A 77 -17.82 -19.06 -9.74
C THR A 77 -17.34 -17.63 -9.62
N LYS A 78 -16.97 -17.18 -8.39
CA LYS A 78 -16.39 -15.86 -8.15
C LYS A 78 -15.04 -15.72 -8.86
N VAL A 79 -14.17 -16.74 -8.77
CA VAL A 79 -12.88 -16.76 -9.48
C VAL A 79 -13.11 -16.69 -10.99
N TRP A 80 -14.00 -17.50 -11.53
CA TRP A 80 -14.29 -17.51 -12.98
C TRP A 80 -14.79 -16.17 -13.48
N SER A 81 -15.74 -15.54 -12.77
CA SER A 81 -16.27 -14.21 -13.11
C SER A 81 -15.16 -13.16 -13.09
N ALA A 82 -14.32 -13.14 -12.05
CA ALA A 82 -13.21 -12.21 -11.94
C ALA A 82 -12.15 -12.44 -13.03
N VAL A 83 -11.82 -13.70 -13.34
CA VAL A 83 -10.88 -14.05 -14.43
C VAL A 83 -11.43 -13.60 -15.78
N SER A 84 -12.74 -13.78 -16.03
CA SER A 84 -13.36 -13.29 -17.27
C SER A 84 -13.27 -11.79 -17.40
N ALA A 85 -13.59 -11.04 -16.33
CA ALA A 85 -13.49 -9.58 -16.29
C ALA A 85 -12.05 -9.11 -16.57
N VAL A 86 -11.06 -9.74 -15.94
CA VAL A 86 -9.65 -9.41 -16.20
C VAL A 86 -9.25 -9.73 -17.65
N ARG A 87 -9.68 -10.85 -18.23
CA ARG A 87 -9.39 -11.16 -19.64
C ARG A 87 -9.92 -10.09 -20.58
N ASP A 88 -11.10 -9.53 -20.27
CA ASP A 88 -11.66 -8.43 -21.05
C ASP A 88 -10.82 -7.16 -20.91
N VAL A 89 -10.34 -6.84 -19.70
CA VAL A 89 -9.39 -5.74 -19.50
C VAL A 89 -8.11 -5.95 -20.31
N LEU A 90 -7.46 -7.12 -20.17
CA LEU A 90 -6.20 -7.41 -20.90
C LEU A 90 -6.33 -7.28 -22.42
N ARG A 91 -7.49 -7.69 -22.97
CA ARG A 91 -7.77 -7.53 -24.39
C ARG A 91 -7.99 -6.07 -24.80
N ARG A 92 -8.79 -5.31 -24.02
CA ARG A 92 -9.07 -3.90 -24.33
C ARG A 92 -7.86 -3.01 -24.23
N THR A 93 -6.95 -3.34 -23.31
CA THR A 93 -5.72 -2.57 -23.07
C THR A 93 -4.55 -3.05 -23.91
N ASP A 94 -4.72 -4.14 -24.67
CA ASP A 94 -3.64 -4.81 -25.40
C ASP A 94 -2.39 -5.02 -24.51
N ALA A 95 -2.61 -5.64 -23.35
CA ALA A 95 -1.63 -5.68 -22.27
C ALA A 95 -0.40 -6.53 -22.63
N ASP A 96 0.77 -5.91 -22.64
CA ASP A 96 2.08 -6.57 -22.86
C ASP A 96 2.55 -7.33 -21.62
N VAL A 97 2.18 -6.86 -20.42
CA VAL A 97 2.61 -7.46 -19.16
C VAL A 97 1.59 -7.21 -18.02
N VAL A 98 1.45 -8.21 -17.16
CA VAL A 98 0.72 -8.11 -15.90
C VAL A 98 1.71 -8.12 -14.75
N VAL A 99 1.66 -7.10 -13.87
CA VAL A 99 2.48 -7.04 -12.66
C VAL A 99 1.61 -7.12 -11.42
N GLY A 100 1.77 -8.17 -10.63
CA GLY A 100 0.96 -8.40 -9.43
C GLY A 100 1.71 -8.17 -8.13
N PHE A 101 1.03 -7.52 -7.19
CA PHE A 101 1.54 -7.20 -5.85
C PHE A 101 0.78 -7.93 -4.73
N GLY A 102 -0.15 -8.81 -5.09
CA GLY A 102 -1.02 -9.48 -4.12
C GLY A 102 -2.38 -8.80 -3.95
N GLY A 103 -3.08 -9.18 -2.88
CA GLY A 103 -4.44 -8.72 -2.64
C GLY A 103 -5.50 -9.52 -3.41
N TYR A 104 -6.74 -9.02 -3.39
CA TYR A 104 -7.91 -9.74 -3.93
C TYR A 104 -7.96 -9.78 -5.46
N VAL A 105 -7.21 -8.91 -6.14
CA VAL A 105 -7.20 -8.78 -7.60
C VAL A 105 -6.05 -9.55 -8.27
N ALA A 106 -5.01 -9.90 -7.53
CA ALA A 106 -3.81 -10.50 -8.11
C ALA A 106 -4.04 -11.94 -8.61
N LEU A 107 -4.76 -12.79 -7.83
CA LEU A 107 -5.02 -14.15 -8.25
C LEU A 107 -5.81 -14.23 -9.57
N PRO A 108 -6.96 -13.55 -9.75
CA PRO A 108 -7.65 -13.54 -11.03
C PRO A 108 -6.79 -12.94 -12.16
N ALA A 109 -5.95 -11.93 -11.87
CA ALA A 109 -5.04 -11.36 -12.86
C ALA A 109 -4.03 -12.40 -13.37
N TYR A 110 -3.39 -13.15 -12.48
CA TYR A 110 -2.46 -14.20 -12.87
C TYR A 110 -3.13 -15.34 -13.66
N LEU A 111 -4.32 -15.77 -13.23
CA LEU A 111 -5.06 -16.83 -13.93
C LEU A 111 -5.54 -16.36 -15.31
N ALA A 112 -5.93 -15.10 -15.46
CA ALA A 112 -6.35 -14.53 -16.74
C ALA A 112 -5.19 -14.40 -17.73
N ALA A 113 -4.02 -13.97 -17.25
CA ALA A 113 -2.81 -13.75 -18.05
C ALA A 113 -2.08 -15.05 -18.43
N ARG A 114 -2.26 -16.13 -17.67
CA ARG A 114 -1.54 -17.39 -17.85
C ARG A 114 -1.58 -17.88 -19.30
N GLY A 115 -0.36 -18.13 -19.86
CA GLY A 115 -0.16 -18.64 -21.21
C GLY A 115 -0.49 -17.64 -22.33
N ARG A 116 -0.72 -16.36 -22.01
CA ARG A 116 -1.08 -15.31 -22.98
C ARG A 116 -0.24 -14.05 -22.81
N THR A 117 -0.24 -13.50 -21.60
CA THR A 117 0.46 -12.26 -21.25
C THR A 117 1.52 -12.57 -20.21
N PRO A 118 2.76 -12.11 -20.36
CA PRO A 118 3.82 -12.26 -19.36
C PRO A 118 3.37 -11.77 -17.98
N ILE A 119 3.73 -12.53 -16.94
CA ILE A 119 3.39 -12.22 -15.55
C ILE A 119 4.68 -11.90 -14.79
N VAL A 120 4.65 -10.80 -14.05
CA VAL A 120 5.65 -10.44 -13.04
C VAL A 120 4.97 -10.45 -11.67
N VAL A 121 5.57 -11.11 -10.70
CA VAL A 121 5.07 -11.14 -9.32
C VAL A 121 6.03 -10.40 -8.42
N HIS A 122 5.52 -9.50 -7.59
CA HIS A 122 6.27 -8.86 -6.52
C HIS A 122 5.62 -9.15 -5.16
N GLU A 123 6.42 -9.65 -4.21
CA GLU A 123 5.97 -9.91 -2.84
C GLU A 123 6.58 -8.89 -1.88
N ALA A 124 5.72 -8.09 -1.27
CA ALA A 124 6.13 -7.05 -0.32
C ALA A 124 6.29 -7.56 1.13
N ASN A 125 5.70 -8.72 1.46
CA ASN A 125 5.75 -9.26 2.82
C ASN A 125 6.89 -10.26 2.98
N ALA A 126 7.31 -10.47 4.23
CA ALA A 126 8.34 -11.49 4.56
C ALA A 126 7.87 -12.92 4.26
N ARG A 127 6.55 -13.17 4.24
CA ARG A 127 5.96 -14.45 3.83
C ARG A 127 4.95 -14.23 2.71
N ALA A 128 5.14 -14.94 1.63
CA ALA A 128 4.31 -14.78 0.45
C ALA A 128 2.86 -15.17 0.70
N GLY A 129 1.96 -14.31 0.23
CA GLY A 129 0.52 -14.56 0.19
C GLY A 129 0.16 -15.67 -0.82
N LEU A 130 -1.01 -16.30 -0.63
CA LEU A 130 -1.45 -17.43 -1.48
C LEU A 130 -1.56 -17.01 -2.96
N ALA A 131 -2.07 -15.83 -3.25
CA ALA A 131 -2.17 -15.33 -4.63
C ALA A 131 -0.79 -15.29 -5.31
N ASN A 132 0.22 -14.71 -4.65
CA ASN A 132 1.57 -14.63 -5.18
C ASN A 132 2.26 -15.99 -5.29
N LYS A 133 2.00 -16.93 -4.35
CA LYS A 133 2.48 -18.32 -4.45
C LYS A 133 1.92 -19.05 -5.70
N VAL A 134 0.65 -18.80 -6.02
CA VAL A 134 0.06 -19.35 -7.23
C VAL A 134 0.62 -18.65 -8.47
N GLY A 135 0.67 -17.32 -8.47
CA GLY A 135 1.17 -16.53 -9.59
C GLY A 135 2.63 -16.83 -9.95
N ALA A 136 3.49 -17.03 -8.95
CA ALA A 136 4.90 -17.32 -9.15
C ALA A 136 5.16 -18.61 -9.97
N ARG A 137 4.20 -19.56 -9.99
CA ARG A 137 4.31 -20.78 -10.82
C ARG A 137 4.19 -20.53 -12.31
N PHE A 138 3.65 -19.38 -12.70
CA PHE A 138 3.39 -19.00 -14.11
C PHE A 138 4.14 -17.73 -14.49
N ALA A 139 4.83 -17.12 -13.53
CA ALA A 139 5.48 -15.84 -13.72
C ALA A 139 6.75 -15.96 -14.57
N ALA A 140 6.95 -15.02 -15.46
CA ALA A 140 8.20 -14.83 -16.19
C ALA A 140 9.31 -14.29 -15.29
N ARG A 141 8.94 -13.49 -14.28
CA ARG A 141 9.85 -12.94 -13.25
C ARG A 141 9.15 -12.92 -11.89
N VAL A 142 9.92 -13.18 -10.85
CA VAL A 142 9.47 -13.12 -9.46
C VAL A 142 10.42 -12.23 -8.68
N ALA A 143 9.87 -11.23 -8.00
CA ALA A 143 10.61 -10.33 -7.12
C ALA A 143 10.06 -10.41 -5.70
N ALA A 144 10.90 -10.09 -4.73
CA ALA A 144 10.52 -10.01 -3.32
C ALA A 144 11.19 -8.80 -2.65
N ALA A 145 10.52 -8.28 -1.62
CA ALA A 145 11.06 -7.19 -0.83
C ALA A 145 12.23 -7.64 0.04
N VAL A 146 12.17 -8.86 0.57
CA VAL A 146 13.15 -9.42 1.50
C VAL A 146 13.48 -10.86 1.15
N PRO A 147 14.64 -11.38 1.57
CA PRO A 147 14.97 -12.79 1.43
C PRO A 147 13.98 -13.70 2.17
N GLY A 148 13.85 -14.95 1.72
CA GLY A 148 13.06 -15.95 2.44
C GLY A 148 11.55 -15.79 2.34
N SER A 149 11.04 -15.04 1.36
CA SER A 149 9.60 -14.84 1.13
C SER A 149 8.82 -16.14 0.87
N GLY A 150 9.49 -17.23 0.53
CA GLY A 150 8.90 -18.52 0.17
C GLY A 150 8.39 -18.58 -1.27
N LEU A 151 8.76 -17.62 -2.11
CA LEU A 151 8.55 -17.69 -3.56
C LEU A 151 9.75 -18.32 -4.28
N PRO A 152 9.52 -19.19 -5.28
CA PRO A 152 10.59 -19.78 -6.05
C PRO A 152 11.29 -18.71 -6.91
N HIS A 153 12.61 -18.79 -7.00
CA HIS A 153 13.44 -17.95 -7.87
C HIS A 153 13.23 -16.44 -7.68
N ALA A 154 12.84 -16.01 -6.48
CA ALA A 154 12.59 -14.61 -6.19
C ALA A 154 13.89 -13.80 -6.13
N GLU A 155 13.98 -12.78 -6.96
CA GLU A 155 15.02 -11.76 -6.90
C GLU A 155 14.66 -10.74 -5.80
N VAL A 156 15.61 -10.43 -4.91
CA VAL A 156 15.37 -9.48 -3.82
C VAL A 156 15.65 -8.06 -4.33
N LEU A 157 14.60 -7.30 -4.56
CA LEU A 157 14.64 -5.95 -5.12
C LEU A 157 14.22 -4.85 -4.13
N GLY A 158 13.76 -5.21 -2.92
CA GLY A 158 13.12 -4.26 -2.02
C GLY A 158 11.67 -3.99 -2.40
N ILE A 159 11.07 -2.96 -1.79
CA ILE A 159 9.71 -2.52 -2.07
C ILE A 159 9.78 -1.29 -3.00
N PRO A 160 9.03 -1.24 -4.11
CA PRO A 160 8.87 -0.03 -4.88
C PRO A 160 8.29 1.10 -4.02
N LEU A 161 9.00 2.22 -3.96
CA LEU A 161 8.62 3.39 -3.15
C LEU A 161 8.26 4.57 -4.05
N ARG A 162 7.38 5.44 -3.56
CA ARG A 162 7.08 6.73 -4.22
C ARG A 162 8.34 7.57 -4.36
N GLN A 163 8.49 8.23 -5.50
CA GLN A 163 9.63 9.14 -5.72
C GLN A 163 9.72 10.22 -4.64
N SER A 164 8.58 10.78 -4.22
CA SER A 164 8.53 11.77 -3.13
C SER A 164 9.13 11.29 -1.80
N VAL A 165 9.27 9.97 -1.61
CA VAL A 165 9.94 9.38 -0.43
C VAL A 165 11.41 9.11 -0.72
N THR A 166 11.75 8.60 -1.92
CA THR A 166 13.13 8.21 -2.26
C THR A 166 14.04 9.41 -2.53
N THR A 167 13.45 10.55 -2.95
CA THR A 167 14.19 11.82 -3.20
C THR A 167 13.86 12.89 -2.15
N LEU A 168 13.42 12.46 -0.95
CA LEU A 168 13.00 13.35 0.11
C LEU A 168 14.18 14.16 0.66
N ASP A 169 14.13 15.47 0.45
CA ASP A 169 14.96 16.43 1.17
C ASP A 169 14.23 16.83 2.46
N ARG A 170 14.62 16.20 3.57
CA ARG A 170 13.98 16.41 4.87
C ARG A 170 14.21 17.82 5.40
N GLU A 171 15.40 18.35 5.24
CA GLU A 171 15.78 19.67 5.79
C GLU A 171 15.00 20.77 5.09
N ALA A 172 14.98 20.74 3.76
CA ALA A 172 14.27 21.73 2.97
C ALA A 172 12.75 21.71 3.20
N LEU A 173 12.16 20.51 3.38
CA LEU A 173 10.70 20.36 3.54
C LEU A 173 10.21 20.47 4.98
N ARG A 174 11.08 20.36 5.99
CA ARG A 174 10.71 20.30 7.41
C ARG A 174 9.82 21.47 7.87
N PRO A 175 10.15 22.76 7.60
CA PRO A 175 9.30 23.86 8.04
C PRO A 175 7.89 23.81 7.46
N ALA A 176 7.79 23.57 6.16
CA ALA A 176 6.50 23.46 5.47
C ALA A 176 5.71 22.23 5.96
N ALA A 177 6.38 21.11 6.19
CA ALA A 177 5.77 19.87 6.68
C ALA A 177 5.23 20.04 8.11
N ARG A 178 5.96 20.68 9.01
CA ARG A 178 5.49 20.97 10.36
C ARG A 178 4.29 21.92 10.34
N GLY A 179 4.34 22.98 9.55
CA GLY A 179 3.19 23.88 9.35
C GLY A 179 1.97 23.16 8.79
N ARG A 180 2.15 22.24 7.81
CA ARG A 180 1.07 21.44 7.21
C ARG A 180 0.32 20.59 8.22
N PHE A 181 1.02 20.04 9.21
CA PHE A 181 0.42 19.21 10.27
C PHE A 181 0.11 20.01 11.55
N GLY A 182 0.37 21.31 11.62
CA GLY A 182 0.17 22.13 12.79
C GLY A 182 1.04 21.71 13.98
N LEU A 183 2.27 21.25 13.70
CA LEU A 183 3.27 20.86 14.68
C LEU A 183 4.13 22.05 15.09
N PRO A 184 4.79 22.03 16.25
CA PRO A 184 5.73 23.06 16.66
C PRO A 184 6.85 23.24 15.65
N ALA A 185 7.29 24.47 15.43
CA ALA A 185 8.41 24.77 14.53
C ALA A 185 9.70 24.10 15.02
N ASP A 186 9.90 24.10 16.32
CA ASP A 186 11.07 23.54 17.00
C ASP A 186 10.73 22.37 17.92
N GLY A 187 11.75 21.69 18.41
CA GLY A 187 11.58 20.54 19.30
C GLY A 187 11.40 19.20 18.59
N PRO A 188 11.42 18.10 19.33
CA PRO A 188 11.31 16.75 18.79
C PRO A 188 9.88 16.39 18.39
N VAL A 189 9.75 15.67 17.26
CA VAL A 189 8.48 15.18 16.73
C VAL A 189 8.53 13.66 16.53
N LEU A 190 7.61 12.94 17.17
CA LEU A 190 7.40 11.52 17.01
C LEU A 190 6.25 11.26 16.02
N LEU A 191 6.54 10.62 14.90
CA LEU A 191 5.51 10.11 13.98
C LEU A 191 5.10 8.69 14.37
N VAL A 192 3.81 8.46 14.55
CA VAL A 192 3.26 7.14 14.89
C VAL A 192 2.23 6.69 13.86
N PHE A 193 2.37 5.45 13.34
CA PHE A 193 1.35 4.85 12.47
C PHE A 193 1.32 3.33 12.53
N GLY A 194 0.11 2.76 12.48
CA GLY A 194 -0.14 1.32 12.52
C GLY A 194 -0.64 0.72 11.20
N GLY A 195 -0.56 1.48 10.08
CA GLY A 195 -1.15 1.15 8.80
C GLY A 195 -2.55 1.73 8.62
N SER A 196 -3.17 1.55 7.43
CA SER A 196 -4.44 2.21 7.06
C SER A 196 -5.63 1.88 7.97
N GLN A 197 -5.63 0.70 8.61
CA GLN A 197 -6.67 0.29 9.55
C GLN A 197 -6.31 0.63 11.01
N GLY A 198 -5.10 1.12 11.24
CA GLY A 198 -4.56 1.34 12.57
C GLY A 198 -4.09 0.06 13.27
N ALA A 199 -3.58 0.22 14.50
CA ALA A 199 -3.15 -0.87 15.37
C ALA A 199 -3.58 -0.56 16.81
N ARG A 200 -4.57 -1.28 17.33
CA ARG A 200 -5.13 -1.02 18.65
C ARG A 200 -4.07 -0.98 19.76
N SER A 201 -3.17 -1.96 19.79
CA SER A 201 -2.11 -2.00 20.79
C SER A 201 -1.17 -0.79 20.70
N LEU A 202 -0.84 -0.33 19.49
CA LEU A 202 -0.03 0.85 19.27
C LEU A 202 -0.77 2.12 19.70
N ASN A 203 -2.04 2.25 19.30
CA ASN A 203 -2.87 3.40 19.69
C ASN A 203 -3.01 3.49 21.22
N SER A 204 -3.23 2.35 21.91
CA SER A 204 -3.31 2.30 23.38
C SER A 204 -1.97 2.66 24.04
N ALA A 205 -0.85 2.18 23.50
CA ALA A 205 0.47 2.53 24.02
C ALA A 205 0.77 4.03 23.87
N VAL A 206 0.42 4.61 22.72
CA VAL A 206 0.55 6.06 22.49
C VAL A 206 -0.30 6.83 23.49
N ALA A 207 -1.59 6.46 23.68
CA ALA A 207 -2.47 7.11 24.63
C ALA A 207 -1.89 7.13 26.04
N ALA A 208 -1.34 6.01 26.49
CA ALA A 208 -0.70 5.91 27.80
C ALA A 208 0.58 6.74 27.92
N ALA A 209 1.30 6.94 26.83
CA ALA A 209 2.58 7.67 26.81
C ALA A 209 2.41 9.20 26.64
N LEU A 210 1.26 9.69 26.16
CA LEU A 210 1.05 11.11 25.86
C LEU A 210 1.40 12.07 27.02
N PRO A 211 1.05 11.80 28.29
CA PRO A 211 1.40 12.73 29.39
C PRO A 211 2.93 12.91 29.49
N GLY A 212 3.68 11.81 29.54
CA GLY A 212 5.13 11.87 29.64
C GLY A 212 5.82 12.44 28.41
N LEU A 213 5.26 12.21 27.20
CA LEU A 213 5.77 12.83 25.98
C LEU A 213 5.55 14.34 25.98
N ALA A 214 4.40 14.81 26.46
CA ALA A 214 4.09 16.22 26.58
C ALA A 214 5.00 16.91 27.64
N GLU A 215 5.23 16.29 28.80
CA GLU A 215 6.16 16.75 29.81
C GLU A 215 7.60 16.88 29.27
N ALA A 216 8.00 15.96 28.38
CA ALA A 216 9.28 16.00 27.70
C ALA A 216 9.33 16.96 26.50
N GLY A 217 8.24 17.68 26.20
CA GLY A 217 8.15 18.60 25.06
C GLY A 217 8.19 17.90 23.70
N ILE A 218 7.81 16.60 23.63
CA ILE A 218 7.80 15.80 22.39
C ILE A 218 6.41 15.89 21.75
N ALA A 219 6.36 16.48 20.56
CA ALA A 219 5.14 16.49 19.76
C ALA A 219 4.89 15.12 19.07
N VAL A 220 3.64 14.72 18.97
CA VAL A 220 3.24 13.43 18.39
C VAL A 220 2.31 13.64 17.21
N LEU A 221 2.74 13.24 16.01
CA LEU A 221 1.88 13.10 14.83
C LEU A 221 1.41 11.64 14.75
N HIS A 222 0.12 11.39 14.98
CA HIS A 222 -0.40 10.03 15.13
C HIS A 222 -1.45 9.68 14.07
N ALA A 223 -1.11 8.80 13.13
CA ALA A 223 -2.07 8.18 12.22
C ALA A 223 -2.69 6.95 12.89
N HIS A 224 -3.86 7.15 13.56
CA HIS A 224 -4.51 6.12 14.36
C HIS A 224 -5.28 5.06 13.54
N GLY A 225 -5.44 5.28 12.24
CA GLY A 225 -6.17 4.39 11.34
C GLY A 225 -7.66 4.72 11.25
N ALA A 226 -8.30 4.31 10.14
CA ALA A 226 -9.70 4.63 9.85
C ALA A 226 -10.70 4.09 10.89
N SER A 227 -10.37 2.98 11.54
CA SER A 227 -11.18 2.36 12.61
C SER A 227 -10.65 2.62 14.02
N GLY A 228 -9.58 3.41 14.15
CA GLY A 228 -8.99 3.78 15.42
C GLY A 228 -9.66 5.00 16.05
N THR A 229 -9.73 5.03 17.37
CA THR A 229 -10.14 6.22 18.11
C THR A 229 -8.87 6.99 18.49
N PRO A 230 -8.81 8.32 18.27
CA PRO A 230 -7.71 9.13 18.79
C PRO A 230 -7.72 9.10 20.32
N ALA A 231 -6.55 9.22 20.93
CA ALA A 231 -6.47 9.44 22.36
C ALA A 231 -6.90 10.88 22.69
N ASP A 232 -7.46 11.07 23.86
CA ASP A 232 -7.66 12.42 24.39
C ASP A 232 -6.29 13.02 24.75
N PRO A 233 -6.03 14.27 24.38
CA PRO A 233 -4.81 14.93 24.84
C PRO A 233 -4.78 15.02 26.36
N ALA A 234 -3.58 14.96 26.96
CA ALA A 234 -3.44 15.12 28.38
C ALA A 234 -4.03 16.46 28.84
N PRO A 235 -4.72 16.53 29.98
CA PRO A 235 -5.23 17.80 30.52
C PRO A 235 -4.11 18.83 30.62
N GLY A 236 -4.29 20.02 30.01
CA GLY A 236 -3.30 21.10 30.01
C GLY A 236 -2.17 20.96 29.00
N ALA A 237 -2.12 19.92 28.18
CA ALA A 237 -1.16 19.80 27.11
C ALA A 237 -1.40 20.89 26.04
N ALA A 238 -0.32 21.46 25.50
CA ALA A 238 -0.41 22.40 24.40
C ALA A 238 -1.04 21.71 23.17
N PRO A 239 -1.99 22.37 22.47
CA PRO A 239 -2.75 21.75 21.38
C PRO A 239 -1.90 21.26 20.22
N ASP A 240 -0.68 21.80 20.05
CA ASP A 240 0.26 21.46 19.01
C ASP A 240 1.16 20.24 19.34
N LEU A 241 1.13 19.75 20.58
CA LEU A 241 1.89 18.57 20.99
C LEU A 241 1.24 17.24 20.63
N TYR A 242 -0.06 17.21 20.27
CA TYR A 242 -0.70 15.97 19.80
C TYR A 242 -1.58 16.23 18.58
N ARG A 243 -1.22 15.63 17.47
CA ARG A 243 -1.92 15.73 16.20
C ARG A 243 -2.41 14.34 15.75
N PRO A 244 -3.62 13.93 16.15
CA PRO A 244 -4.23 12.71 15.68
C PRO A 244 -4.84 12.90 14.29
N LEU A 245 -4.61 11.94 13.40
CA LEU A 245 -5.21 11.86 12.07
C LEU A 245 -5.69 10.44 11.80
N PRO A 246 -6.83 10.25 11.14
CA PRO A 246 -7.27 8.91 10.76
C PRO A 246 -6.35 8.27 9.71
N TYR A 247 -5.77 9.08 8.84
CA TYR A 247 -4.86 8.65 7.78
C TYR A 247 -3.99 9.81 7.31
N ILE A 248 -2.74 9.52 6.95
CA ILE A 248 -1.81 10.50 6.36
C ILE A 248 -1.59 10.13 4.90
N GLU A 249 -2.03 10.99 3.99
CA GLU A 249 -1.82 10.81 2.55
C GLU A 249 -0.41 11.24 2.14
N ASP A 250 0.05 12.36 2.70
CA ASP A 250 1.35 12.98 2.40
C ASP A 250 2.45 12.42 3.33
N MET A 251 2.67 11.09 3.30
CA MET A 251 3.65 10.44 4.18
C MET A 251 5.06 11.02 4.04
N HIS A 252 5.45 11.51 2.87
CA HIS A 252 6.74 12.16 2.67
C HIS A 252 6.88 13.44 3.53
N LEU A 253 5.80 14.22 3.68
CA LEU A 253 5.80 15.38 4.58
C LEU A 253 5.82 14.93 6.05
N ALA A 254 5.10 13.85 6.40
CA ALA A 254 5.17 13.30 7.74
C ALA A 254 6.59 12.84 8.12
N TYR A 255 7.30 12.20 7.18
CA TYR A 255 8.71 11.85 7.37
C TYR A 255 9.63 13.07 7.44
N ALA A 256 9.35 14.14 6.68
CA ALA A 256 10.10 15.39 6.76
C ALA A 256 9.91 16.09 8.13
N ALA A 257 8.69 16.08 8.65
CA ALA A 257 8.35 16.71 9.94
C ALA A 257 8.96 16.01 11.15
N ALA A 258 9.12 14.66 11.08
CA ALA A 258 9.44 13.81 12.22
C ALA A 258 10.94 13.66 12.47
N ASP A 259 11.29 13.47 13.76
CA ASP A 259 12.64 13.13 14.21
C ASP A 259 12.77 11.62 14.49
N ALA A 260 11.69 11.00 14.95
CA ALA A 260 11.60 9.57 15.20
C ALA A 260 10.30 9.00 14.64
N VAL A 261 10.31 7.71 14.32
CA VAL A 261 9.15 7.02 13.78
C VAL A 261 8.87 5.76 14.59
N LEU A 262 7.65 5.63 15.09
CA LEU A 262 7.13 4.41 15.71
C LEU A 262 6.07 3.80 14.80
N CYS A 263 6.35 2.63 14.25
CA CYS A 263 5.40 1.97 13.37
C CYS A 263 5.32 0.47 13.65
N ARG A 264 4.20 -0.12 13.23
CA ARG A 264 4.04 -1.57 13.25
C ARG A 264 4.47 -2.13 11.90
N THR A 265 5.51 -2.97 11.90
CA THR A 265 5.84 -3.79 10.73
C THR A 265 4.91 -5.01 10.67
N ARG A 266 4.49 -5.41 9.49
CA ARG A 266 3.87 -6.72 9.27
C ARG A 266 4.98 -7.73 8.98
N SER A 267 5.07 -8.75 9.81
CA SER A 267 5.82 -9.97 9.52
C SER A 267 4.99 -10.93 8.68
#